data_77d4ee790c86e0c5ce478fe66b853f5a
#
_entry.id   77d4ee790c86e0c5ce478fe66b853f5a
#
_cell.length_a   1.000
_cell.length_b   1.000
_cell.length_c   1.000
_cell.angle_alpha   90.00
_cell.angle_beta   90.00
_cell.angle_gamma   90.00
#
_symmetry.space_group_name_H-M   'P 1'
#
loop_
_entity.id
_entity.type
_entity.pdbx_description
1 polymer ?
#
loop_
_entity_poly.entity_id
_entity_poly.type
_entity_poly.pdbx_seq_one_letter_code
_entity_poly.pdbx_strand_id
1 'polypeptide(L)'
;MLRQKTEERIVMGAGMNIIVAVDENWAIGNKDRLLVSIPNDQKHFREETIGKVVVLGRKTLQTFPQGLPLKNRTNIILSEDKKYKVKDATVVHSLDELLEELKKYASEDVYVIGGESIYRQLLPYCDSADVTKIEHSYAADAFFPDLDKDPEWQITAESDEMTYFDIAYYFVRYERKNKR
;
A
#
# COMPACT_ATOMS: atom_id res chain seq x y z
N MET A 1 20.58 -9.60 23.75
CA MET A 1 19.99 -10.51 22.75
C MET A 1 18.47 -10.62 22.83
N LEU A 2 17.91 -10.87 23.99
CA LEU A 2 16.45 -10.94 24.17
C LEU A 2 15.74 -9.58 23.98
N ARG A 3 16.33 -8.47 24.37
CA ARG A 3 15.78 -7.13 24.17
C ARG A 3 15.71 -6.72 22.70
N GLN A 4 16.76 -7.00 21.92
CA GLN A 4 16.75 -6.69 20.49
C GLN A 4 15.67 -7.49 19.73
N LYS A 5 15.50 -8.77 20.08
CA LYS A 5 14.45 -9.59 19.46
C LYS A 5 13.03 -9.13 19.84
N THR A 6 12.87 -8.53 21.01
CA THR A 6 11.57 -8.01 21.46
C THR A 6 11.26 -6.67 20.77
N GLU A 7 12.28 -5.82 20.58
CA GLU A 7 12.12 -4.55 19.86
C GLU A 7 11.88 -4.79 18.36
N GLU A 8 12.60 -5.74 17.74
CA GLU A 8 12.34 -6.17 16.36
C GLU A 8 10.93 -6.75 16.19
N ARG A 9 10.42 -7.48 17.19
CA ARG A 9 9.04 -8.00 17.20
C ARG A 9 8.00 -6.91 17.29
N ILE A 10 8.27 -5.83 18.01
CA ILE A 10 7.36 -4.69 18.15
C ILE A 10 7.30 -3.89 16.86
N VAL A 11 8.40 -3.83 16.11
CA VAL A 11 8.48 -3.11 14.83
C VAL A 11 8.00 -3.98 13.67
N MET A 12 8.36 -5.26 13.64
CA MET A 12 7.93 -6.20 12.61
C MET A 12 6.55 -6.76 12.93
N GLY A 13 5.62 -6.65 12.00
CA GLY A 13 4.25 -7.12 12.18
C GLY A 13 3.45 -6.17 13.06
N ALA A 14 3.68 -4.89 12.89
CA ALA A 14 2.93 -3.84 13.58
C ALA A 14 1.47 -3.74 13.13
N GLY A 15 0.98 -4.64 12.28
CA GLY A 15 -0.42 -4.68 11.86
C GLY A 15 -0.78 -3.62 10.84
N MET A 16 0.19 -3.09 10.09
CA MET A 16 -0.07 -2.15 9.01
C MET A 16 -0.81 -2.81 7.86
N ASN A 17 -1.49 -2.01 7.09
CA ASN A 17 -2.32 -2.46 5.98
C ASN A 17 -1.70 -2.04 4.65
N ILE A 18 -1.86 -2.89 3.65
CA ILE A 18 -1.63 -2.55 2.25
C ILE A 18 -2.97 -2.34 1.58
N ILE A 19 -3.05 -1.38 0.66
CA ILE A 19 -4.15 -1.25 -0.27
C ILE A 19 -3.59 -1.09 -1.67
N VAL A 20 -4.04 -1.93 -2.61
CA VAL A 20 -3.45 -2.03 -3.95
C VAL A 20 -4.45 -2.61 -4.94
N ALA A 21 -4.38 -2.16 -6.20
CA ALA A 21 -5.08 -2.78 -7.32
C ALA A 21 -4.06 -3.47 -8.23
N VAL A 22 -4.30 -4.72 -8.57
CA VAL A 22 -3.41 -5.54 -9.39
C VAL A 22 -4.17 -6.18 -10.55
N ASP A 23 -3.49 -6.42 -11.66
CA ASP A 23 -4.01 -7.23 -12.76
C ASP A 23 -3.74 -8.73 -12.54
N GLU A 24 -4.01 -9.56 -13.54
CA GLU A 24 -3.80 -11.01 -13.48
C GLU A 24 -2.36 -11.42 -13.21
N ASN A 25 -1.40 -10.55 -13.51
CA ASN A 25 0.03 -10.79 -13.33
C ASN A 25 0.60 -10.05 -12.10
N TRP A 26 -0.27 -9.55 -11.21
CA TRP A 26 0.13 -8.72 -10.07
C TRP A 26 0.83 -7.42 -10.49
N ALA A 27 0.54 -6.96 -11.70
CA ALA A 27 1.01 -5.67 -12.19
C ALA A 27 0.22 -4.53 -11.55
N ILE A 28 0.91 -3.42 -11.26
CA ILE A 28 0.32 -2.26 -10.57
C ILE A 28 0.49 -0.96 -11.35
N GLY A 29 1.37 -0.92 -12.33
CA GLY A 29 1.62 0.30 -13.07
C GLY A 29 2.44 0.11 -14.32
N ASN A 30 2.43 1.14 -15.16
CA ASN A 30 3.24 1.23 -16.37
C ASN A 30 3.63 2.69 -16.61
N LYS A 31 4.92 2.97 -16.79
CA LYS A 31 5.45 4.31 -17.02
C LYS A 31 4.95 5.33 -15.97
N ASP A 32 5.08 4.96 -14.69
CA ASP A 32 4.67 5.74 -13.53
C ASP A 32 3.18 6.09 -13.47
N ARG A 33 2.32 5.29 -14.14
CA ARG A 33 0.86 5.46 -14.11
C ARG A 33 0.17 4.19 -13.67
N LEU A 34 -1.01 4.33 -13.07
CA LEU A 34 -1.89 3.20 -12.79
C LEU A 34 -2.31 2.54 -14.11
N LEU A 35 -2.52 1.22 -14.06
CA LEU A 35 -2.91 0.44 -15.24
C LEU A 35 -4.31 0.80 -15.73
N VAL A 36 -5.24 1.02 -14.81
CA VAL A 36 -6.63 1.34 -15.09
C VAL A 36 -7.22 2.11 -13.91
N SER A 37 -8.18 2.96 -14.20
CA SER A 37 -8.92 3.72 -13.20
C SER A 37 -10.37 3.26 -13.17
N ILE A 38 -10.75 2.60 -12.08
CA ILE A 38 -12.11 2.10 -11.85
C ILE A 38 -12.75 2.96 -10.77
N PRO A 39 -13.85 3.69 -11.08
CA PRO A 39 -14.46 4.62 -10.12
C PRO A 39 -14.85 3.98 -8.78
N ASN A 40 -15.40 2.77 -8.79
CA ASN A 40 -15.76 2.06 -7.56
C ASN A 40 -14.53 1.67 -6.73
N ASP A 41 -13.43 1.35 -7.37
CA ASP A 41 -12.17 1.08 -6.70
C ASP A 41 -11.59 2.35 -6.06
N GLN A 42 -11.66 3.47 -6.76
CA GLN A 42 -11.26 4.77 -6.21
C GLN A 42 -12.10 5.18 -5.01
N LYS A 43 -13.40 4.91 -5.06
CA LYS A 43 -14.32 5.13 -3.94
C LYS A 43 -13.94 4.26 -2.75
N HIS A 44 -13.68 2.98 -2.98
CA HIS A 44 -13.23 2.03 -1.95
C HIS A 44 -11.93 2.51 -1.30
N PHE A 45 -10.93 2.89 -2.09
CA PHE A 45 -9.67 3.45 -1.60
C PHE A 45 -9.89 4.66 -0.71
N ARG A 46 -10.72 5.60 -1.14
CA ARG A 46 -11.02 6.80 -0.35
C ARG A 46 -11.71 6.47 0.97
N GLU A 47 -12.72 5.61 0.94
CA GLU A 47 -13.46 5.21 2.14
C GLU A 47 -12.59 4.51 3.17
N GLU A 48 -11.68 3.63 2.70
CA GLU A 48 -10.75 2.91 3.58
C GLU A 48 -9.68 3.81 4.19
N THR A 49 -9.24 4.83 3.47
CA THR A 49 -8.09 5.65 3.89
C THR A 49 -8.45 6.98 4.53
N ILE A 50 -9.69 7.46 4.40
CA ILE A 50 -10.08 8.75 4.94
C ILE A 50 -9.89 8.78 6.48
N GLY A 51 -9.27 9.84 6.99
CA GLY A 51 -8.94 9.96 8.41
C GLY A 51 -7.76 9.10 8.87
N LYS A 52 -7.14 8.36 7.96
CA LYS A 52 -6.04 7.43 8.25
C LYS A 52 -4.69 8.01 7.85
N VAL A 53 -3.64 7.22 8.08
CA VAL A 53 -2.28 7.53 7.66
C VAL A 53 -1.98 6.79 6.36
N VAL A 54 -1.50 7.49 5.36
CA VAL A 54 -1.07 6.89 4.10
C VAL A 54 0.43 7.05 3.91
N VAL A 55 1.09 5.96 3.53
CA VAL A 55 2.53 5.91 3.28
C VAL A 55 2.75 5.67 1.80
N LEU A 56 3.54 6.53 1.17
CA LEU A 56 3.77 6.48 -0.26
C LEU A 56 5.16 6.98 -0.63
N GLY A 57 5.59 6.64 -1.84
CA GLY A 57 6.81 7.18 -2.41
C GLY A 57 6.57 8.49 -3.17
N ARG A 58 7.64 9.22 -3.42
CA ARG A 58 7.61 10.48 -4.15
C ARG A 58 6.98 10.34 -5.53
N LYS A 59 7.34 9.31 -6.30
CA LYS A 59 6.79 9.11 -7.65
C LYS A 59 5.29 8.89 -7.64
N THR A 60 4.78 8.17 -6.64
CA THR A 60 3.33 7.96 -6.49
C THR A 60 2.62 9.28 -6.21
N LEU A 61 3.18 10.13 -5.36
CA LEU A 61 2.61 11.47 -5.12
C LEU A 61 2.50 12.27 -6.42
N GLN A 62 3.51 12.20 -7.29
CA GLN A 62 3.53 12.92 -8.56
C GLN A 62 2.43 12.46 -9.53
N THR A 63 1.85 11.27 -9.32
CA THR A 63 0.72 10.78 -10.13
C THR A 63 -0.63 11.29 -9.65
N PHE A 64 -0.71 11.88 -8.47
CA PHE A 64 -1.96 12.40 -7.92
C PHE A 64 -2.34 13.72 -8.61
N PRO A 65 -3.63 14.10 -8.57
CA PRO A 65 -4.08 15.36 -9.13
C PRO A 65 -3.23 16.53 -8.60
N GLN A 66 -2.63 17.29 -9.49
CA GLN A 66 -1.73 18.41 -9.19
C GLN A 66 -0.49 18.04 -8.34
N GLY A 67 -0.20 16.74 -8.19
CA GLY A 67 0.90 16.26 -7.36
C GLY A 67 0.74 16.60 -5.88
N LEU A 68 -0.48 16.72 -5.39
CA LEU A 68 -0.78 17.13 -4.02
C LEU A 68 -1.07 15.93 -3.11
N PRO A 69 -0.70 16.02 -1.82
CA PRO A 69 -1.07 15.02 -0.82
C PRO A 69 -2.59 14.81 -0.74
N LEU A 70 -3.01 13.63 -0.33
CA LEU A 70 -4.42 13.29 -0.19
C LEU A 70 -5.05 14.08 0.96
N LYS A 71 -6.17 14.74 0.69
CA LYS A 71 -6.91 15.51 1.69
C LYS A 71 -7.53 14.61 2.75
N ASN A 72 -7.60 15.10 3.98
CA ASN A 72 -8.19 14.41 5.13
C ASN A 72 -7.49 13.09 5.48
N ARG A 73 -6.23 12.97 5.14
CA ARG A 73 -5.34 11.88 5.55
C ARG A 73 -4.03 12.47 6.03
N THR A 74 -3.34 11.73 6.87
CA THR A 74 -1.95 12.04 7.22
C THR A 74 -1.05 11.40 6.18
N ASN A 75 -0.34 12.20 5.40
CA ASN A 75 0.52 11.73 4.32
C ASN A 75 1.97 11.67 4.81
N ILE A 76 2.59 10.49 4.69
CA ILE A 76 4.00 10.29 4.97
C ILE A 76 4.66 9.80 3.69
N ILE A 77 5.64 10.57 3.21
CA ILE A 77 6.28 10.33 1.92
C ILE A 77 7.73 9.92 2.15
N LEU A 78 8.12 8.79 1.58
CA LEU A 78 9.51 8.33 1.58
C LEU A 78 10.21 8.82 0.32
N SER A 79 11.28 9.60 0.50
CA SER A 79 12.14 10.07 -0.57
C SER A 79 13.59 10.11 -0.11
N GLU A 80 14.50 9.53 -0.88
CA GLU A 80 15.94 9.57 -0.58
C GLU A 80 16.53 10.98 -0.74
N ASP A 81 15.87 11.86 -1.50
CA ASP A 81 16.30 13.24 -1.66
C ASP A 81 16.04 14.04 -0.38
N LYS A 82 17.10 14.34 0.36
CA LYS A 82 17.03 15.06 1.64
C LYS A 82 16.53 16.50 1.52
N LYS A 83 16.53 17.05 0.32
CA LYS A 83 16.01 18.40 0.04
C LYS A 83 14.52 18.40 -0.31
N TYR A 84 13.94 17.24 -0.57
CA TYR A 84 12.55 17.10 -0.95
C TYR A 84 11.63 17.47 0.21
N LYS A 85 10.75 18.42 -0.04
CA LYS A 85 9.75 18.87 0.93
C LYS A 85 8.40 19.01 0.24
N VAL A 86 7.36 18.68 0.96
CA VAL A 86 5.99 18.80 0.47
C VAL A 86 5.14 19.44 1.55
N LYS A 87 4.37 20.46 1.15
CA LYS A 87 3.41 21.09 2.03
C LYS A 87 2.29 20.10 2.39
N ASP A 88 1.85 20.13 3.64
CA ASP A 88 0.79 19.27 4.18
C ASP A 88 1.13 17.76 4.17
N ALA A 89 2.41 17.43 4.21
CA ALA A 89 2.88 16.06 4.34
C ALA A 89 4.16 16.01 5.17
N THR A 90 4.42 14.85 5.75
CA THR A 90 5.71 14.53 6.39
C THR A 90 6.58 13.80 5.40
N VAL A 91 7.79 14.28 5.16
CA VAL A 91 8.77 13.62 4.30
C VAL A 91 9.83 12.96 5.16
N VAL A 92 10.06 11.68 4.94
CA VAL A 92 11.12 10.89 5.57
C VAL A 92 12.07 10.39 4.50
N HIS A 93 13.33 10.13 4.85
CA HIS A 93 14.39 9.92 3.86
C HIS A 93 15.02 8.53 3.91
N SER A 94 14.58 7.69 4.84
CA SER A 94 15.03 6.31 4.96
C SER A 94 13.93 5.43 5.56
N LEU A 95 14.09 4.12 5.41
CA LEU A 95 13.18 3.16 6.06
C LEU A 95 13.21 3.32 7.58
N ASP A 96 14.38 3.53 8.18
CA ASP A 96 14.51 3.73 9.63
C ASP A 96 13.77 4.97 10.11
N GLU A 97 13.89 6.09 9.39
CA GLU A 97 13.13 7.31 9.68
C GLU A 97 11.63 7.07 9.55
N LEU A 98 11.22 6.35 8.51
CA LEU A 98 9.82 6.01 8.29
C LEU A 98 9.25 5.19 9.45
N LEU A 99 9.94 4.14 9.86
CA LEU A 99 9.48 3.28 10.96
C LEU A 99 9.42 4.04 12.29
N GLU A 100 10.34 4.96 12.52
CA GLU A 100 10.32 5.83 13.69
C GLU A 100 9.12 6.78 13.67
N GLU A 101 8.84 7.40 12.53
CA GLU A 101 7.67 8.28 12.35
C GLU A 101 6.36 7.51 12.56
N LEU A 102 6.28 6.28 12.07
CA LEU A 102 5.07 5.45 12.18
C LEU A 102 4.73 5.03 13.61
N LYS A 103 5.69 5.08 14.54
CA LYS A 103 5.42 4.82 15.96
C LYS A 103 4.43 5.80 16.60
N LYS A 104 4.24 6.96 15.99
CA LYS A 104 3.27 7.97 16.45
C LYS A 104 1.81 7.59 16.21
N TYR A 105 1.56 6.54 15.43
CA TYR A 105 0.23 6.17 14.97
C TYR A 105 -0.10 4.73 15.33
N ALA A 106 -1.40 4.42 15.49
CA ALA A 106 -1.85 3.05 15.60
C ALA A 106 -1.62 2.32 14.26
N SER A 107 -1.03 1.15 14.29
CA SER A 107 -0.64 0.40 13.08
C SER A 107 -1.83 0.06 12.20
N GLU A 108 -2.97 -0.24 12.80
CA GLU A 108 -4.21 -0.52 12.07
C GLU A 108 -4.74 0.69 11.28
N ASP A 109 -4.28 1.89 11.59
CA ASP A 109 -4.64 3.12 10.89
C ASP A 109 -3.66 3.48 9.76
N VAL A 110 -2.61 2.68 9.55
CA VAL A 110 -1.58 2.94 8.54
C VAL A 110 -1.83 2.10 7.30
N TYR A 111 -1.90 2.76 6.15
CA TYR A 111 -2.10 2.17 4.83
C TYR A 111 -0.93 2.48 3.92
N VAL A 112 -0.27 1.44 3.43
CA VAL A 112 0.79 1.55 2.43
C VAL A 112 0.13 1.59 1.05
N ILE A 113 0.35 2.67 0.31
CA ILE A 113 -0.38 2.93 -0.93
C ILE A 113 0.49 2.96 -2.20
N GLY A 114 1.77 2.67 -2.08
CA GLY A 114 2.64 2.45 -3.22
C GLY A 114 3.77 3.45 -3.38
N GLY A 115 4.59 3.31 -4.40
CA GLY A 115 4.51 2.28 -5.43
C GLY A 115 5.28 0.99 -5.13
N GLU A 116 5.81 0.37 -6.18
CA GLU A 116 6.46 -0.93 -6.11
C GLU A 116 7.54 -1.01 -5.03
N SER A 117 8.47 -0.07 -5.00
CA SER A 117 9.56 -0.05 -4.00
C SER A 117 9.02 0.07 -2.57
N ILE A 118 8.03 0.91 -2.36
CA ILE A 118 7.44 1.13 -1.04
C ILE A 118 6.70 -0.11 -0.56
N TYR A 119 5.92 -0.74 -1.43
CA TYR A 119 5.25 -2.00 -1.12
C TYR A 119 6.26 -3.08 -0.72
N ARG A 120 7.35 -3.25 -1.49
CA ARG A 120 8.36 -4.26 -1.20
C ARG A 120 9.08 -4.00 0.12
N GLN A 121 9.43 -2.76 0.40
CA GLN A 121 10.12 -2.40 1.65
C GLN A 121 9.23 -2.61 2.88
N LEU A 122 7.93 -2.35 2.76
CA LEU A 122 7.01 -2.37 3.90
C LEU A 122 6.20 -3.66 4.05
N LEU A 123 6.18 -4.53 3.05
CA LEU A 123 5.46 -5.80 3.13
C LEU A 123 5.79 -6.60 4.40
N PRO A 124 7.06 -6.71 4.84
CA PRO A 124 7.38 -7.42 6.08
C PRO A 124 6.73 -6.85 7.34
N TYR A 125 6.31 -5.59 7.31
CA TYR A 125 5.70 -4.88 8.45
C TYR A 125 4.18 -4.81 8.35
N CYS A 126 3.58 -5.47 7.37
CA CYS A 126 2.14 -5.46 7.13
C CYS A 126 1.53 -6.81 7.50
N ASP A 127 0.33 -6.80 8.07
CA ASP A 127 -0.42 -7.99 8.44
C ASP A 127 -1.65 -8.20 7.56
N SER A 128 -2.08 -7.19 6.82
CA SER A 128 -3.23 -7.28 5.92
C SER A 128 -2.99 -6.55 4.62
N ALA A 129 -3.68 -6.99 3.58
CA ALA A 129 -3.66 -6.36 2.28
C ALA A 129 -5.07 -6.40 1.68
N ASP A 130 -5.61 -5.22 1.37
CA ASP A 130 -6.82 -5.08 0.59
C ASP A 130 -6.41 -4.98 -0.88
N VAL A 131 -6.70 -6.03 -1.64
CA VAL A 131 -6.26 -6.17 -3.03
C VAL A 131 -7.47 -6.15 -3.95
N THR A 132 -7.52 -5.18 -4.86
CA THR A 132 -8.48 -5.20 -5.96
C THR A 132 -7.85 -6.02 -7.08
N LYS A 133 -8.43 -7.19 -7.37
CA LYS A 133 -7.96 -8.11 -8.42
C LYS A 133 -8.73 -7.86 -9.69
N ILE A 134 -8.05 -7.38 -10.72
CA ILE A 134 -8.62 -7.02 -12.01
C ILE A 134 -8.34 -8.15 -13.00
N GLU A 135 -9.40 -8.73 -13.55
CA GLU A 135 -9.30 -9.85 -14.52
C GLU A 135 -8.96 -9.33 -15.92
N HIS A 136 -7.75 -8.83 -16.05
CA HIS A 136 -7.20 -8.39 -17.32
C HIS A 136 -5.67 -8.40 -17.21
N SER A 137 -4.99 -8.49 -18.34
CA SER A 137 -3.53 -8.41 -18.42
C SER A 137 -3.13 -7.17 -19.16
N TYR A 138 -2.43 -6.27 -18.46
CA TYR A 138 -1.96 -5.00 -19.02
C TYR A 138 -0.46 -5.05 -19.33
N ALA A 139 0.00 -4.22 -20.25
CA ALA A 139 1.41 -3.92 -20.37
C ALA A 139 1.86 -3.19 -19.11
N ALA A 140 2.91 -3.66 -18.46
CA ALA A 140 3.30 -3.15 -17.14
C ALA A 140 4.80 -3.24 -16.93
N ASP A 141 5.32 -2.32 -16.10
CA ASP A 141 6.72 -2.30 -15.67
C ASP A 141 6.86 -2.28 -14.15
N ALA A 142 5.77 -2.18 -13.40
CA ALA A 142 5.75 -2.22 -11.95
C ALA A 142 4.79 -3.30 -11.44
N PHE A 143 5.24 -4.05 -10.42
CA PHE A 143 4.53 -5.23 -9.91
C PHE A 143 4.47 -5.24 -8.40
N PHE A 144 3.40 -5.83 -7.87
CA PHE A 144 3.28 -6.19 -6.46
C PHE A 144 3.65 -7.68 -6.29
N PRO A 145 4.28 -8.07 -5.19
CA PRO A 145 4.57 -9.48 -4.92
C PRO A 145 3.30 -10.34 -4.96
N ASP A 146 3.36 -11.48 -5.62
CA ASP A 146 2.24 -12.41 -5.73
C ASP A 146 1.93 -13.07 -4.37
N LEU A 147 0.92 -12.57 -3.68
CA LEU A 147 0.52 -13.09 -2.37
C LEU A 147 -0.12 -14.48 -2.44
N ASP A 148 -0.63 -14.89 -3.61
CA ASP A 148 -1.18 -16.23 -3.80
C ASP A 148 -0.08 -17.32 -3.74
N LYS A 149 1.16 -16.93 -4.07
CA LYS A 149 2.34 -17.80 -4.01
C LYS A 149 3.11 -17.67 -2.70
N ASP A 150 2.75 -16.75 -1.84
CA ASP A 150 3.43 -16.52 -0.57
C ASP A 150 2.77 -17.35 0.53
N PRO A 151 3.50 -18.34 1.12
CA PRO A 151 2.94 -19.23 2.13
C PRO A 151 2.60 -18.51 3.44
N GLU A 152 3.09 -17.32 3.67
CA GLU A 152 2.79 -16.53 4.87
C GLU A 152 1.43 -15.81 4.79
N TRP A 153 0.82 -15.74 3.62
CA TRP A 153 -0.43 -15.01 3.38
C TRP A 153 -1.58 -15.95 3.01
N GLN A 154 -2.79 -15.54 3.35
CA GLN A 154 -4.03 -16.26 3.01
C GLN A 154 -5.15 -15.29 2.69
N ILE A 155 -6.08 -15.73 1.84
CA ILE A 155 -7.31 -14.98 1.56
C ILE A 155 -8.27 -15.22 2.73
N THR A 156 -8.81 -14.13 3.30
CA THR A 156 -9.76 -14.19 4.41
C THR A 156 -11.13 -13.64 4.03
N ALA A 157 -11.24 -12.91 2.94
CA ALA A 157 -12.52 -12.43 2.41
C ALA A 157 -12.41 -12.15 0.92
N GLU A 158 -13.48 -12.35 0.19
CA GLU A 158 -13.62 -12.02 -1.22
C GLU A 158 -15.00 -11.43 -1.46
N SER A 159 -15.08 -10.39 -2.29
CA SER A 159 -16.35 -9.87 -2.77
C SER A 159 -16.91 -10.73 -3.91
N ASP A 160 -18.18 -10.53 -4.22
CA ASP A 160 -18.75 -10.99 -5.48
C ASP A 160 -18.07 -10.29 -6.66
N GLU A 161 -18.23 -10.87 -7.86
CA GLU A 161 -17.73 -10.25 -9.08
C GLU A 161 -18.38 -8.89 -9.30
N MET A 162 -17.55 -7.91 -9.60
CA MET A 162 -17.97 -6.58 -10.02
C MET A 162 -17.44 -6.31 -11.40
N THR A 163 -18.10 -5.41 -12.12
CA THR A 163 -17.71 -5.07 -13.48
C THR A 163 -17.64 -3.56 -13.67
N TYR A 164 -16.69 -3.15 -14.50
CA TYR A 164 -16.58 -1.80 -15.03
C TYR A 164 -16.40 -1.93 -16.55
N PHE A 165 -17.44 -1.56 -17.31
CA PHE A 165 -17.54 -1.93 -18.72
C PHE A 165 -17.45 -3.47 -18.85
N ASP A 166 -16.51 -3.97 -19.65
CA ASP A 166 -16.27 -5.40 -19.87
C ASP A 166 -15.19 -5.99 -18.95
N ILE A 167 -14.68 -5.21 -17.99
CA ILE A 167 -13.63 -5.63 -17.06
C ILE A 167 -14.28 -6.15 -15.78
N ALA A 168 -13.98 -7.40 -15.43
CA ALA A 168 -14.37 -7.97 -14.15
C ALA A 168 -13.29 -7.71 -13.11
N TYR A 169 -13.70 -7.46 -11.87
CA TYR A 169 -12.80 -7.27 -10.75
C TYR A 169 -13.43 -7.73 -9.44
N TYR A 170 -12.58 -7.96 -8.43
CA TYR A 170 -12.97 -8.41 -7.09
C TYR A 170 -12.21 -7.62 -6.04
N PHE A 171 -12.84 -7.35 -4.91
CA PHE A 171 -12.13 -6.94 -3.71
C PHE A 171 -11.77 -8.17 -2.90
N VAL A 172 -10.48 -8.35 -2.61
CA VAL A 172 -9.95 -9.53 -1.93
C VAL A 172 -9.13 -9.08 -0.74
N ARG A 173 -9.42 -9.64 0.43
CA ARG A 173 -8.63 -9.38 1.62
C ARG A 173 -7.66 -10.53 1.86
N TYR A 174 -6.40 -10.18 1.96
CA TYR A 174 -5.33 -11.09 2.40
C TYR A 174 -4.93 -10.74 3.82
N GLU A 175 -4.65 -11.74 4.61
CA GLU A 175 -4.09 -11.57 5.93
C GLU A 175 -2.91 -12.50 6.13
N ARG A 176 -1.94 -12.03 6.91
CA ARG A 176 -0.80 -12.85 7.30
C ARG A 176 -1.29 -13.99 8.21
N LYS A 177 -0.86 -15.23 7.92
CA LYS A 177 -1.30 -16.43 8.68
C LYS A 177 -0.91 -16.36 10.15
N ASN A 178 0.31 -15.90 10.41
CA ASN A 178 0.83 -15.76 11.77
C ASN A 178 1.06 -14.27 12.03
N LYS A 179 0.04 -13.59 12.53
CA LYS A 179 0.16 -12.19 12.94
C LYS A 179 1.18 -12.07 14.07
N ARG A 180 2.09 -11.15 13.93
CA ARG A 180 3.20 -10.93 14.86
C ARG A 180 2.87 -9.84 15.86
#